data_41352ec744a45569e279bd513dab78c9
#
_entry.id   41352ec744a45569e279bd513dab78c9
#
_cell.length_a   1.000
_cell.length_b   1.000
_cell.length_c   1.000
_cell.angle_alpha   90.00
_cell.angle_beta   90.00
_cell.angle_gamma   90.00
#
_symmetry.space_group_name_H-M   'P 1'
#
loop_
_entity.id
_entity.type
_entity.pdbx_description
1 polymer ?
#
loop_
_entity_poly.entity_id
_entity_poly.type
_entity_poly.pdbx_seq_one_letter_code
_entity_poly.pdbx_strand_id
1 'polypeptide(L)'
;MPTRYCHSERSEDGLLRTTSEKSRKHPLSATEILPPCSRLNDKLIGLLFLLLLFPFSLHAQEEKKITDDITSAVRETGDKIRNKVKDLNAIDTTYISPNLYNLAFMLEHSTWYEHYRLGNNVRNHPKRLSFSPSLGTKLGIYFGWRWIFLGYTFDIEDLFGDNKNKPKKKEMSLNLYSSKFGVDLYYRKTGSDFKLRSHEGFDLNDSHLEDIHFDGLESRIKGLNAYWIFNHKKFSYPAVYSQSTNQRRSAGSFMAGFSYSQHHISFDYAKLPPVILNQLSYSLQFSNIKYSDYSLGFGYGYNWVFAKNCVANLSLLPGIGYKKSRIDDNDFKNESWIKDINFDLITRAGIVYNNAKYFVGASLVLHTYDYRKPNLSVTNSFGTLRIYAGFNFWKKKEYRD
;
A
#
# COMPACT_ATOMS: atom_id res chain seq x y z
N MET A 1 -62.00 -30.09 8.34
CA MET A 1 -62.55 -30.59 9.64
C MET A 1 -61.41 -30.83 10.57
N PRO A 2 -61.66 -30.55 11.81
CA PRO A 2 -61.01 -29.48 12.60
C PRO A 2 -60.32 -30.11 13.82
N THR A 3 -59.58 -29.31 14.59
CA THR A 3 -59.83 -28.76 15.95
C THR A 3 -58.53 -28.55 16.65
N ARG A 4 -58.20 -27.33 17.13
CA ARG A 4 -58.53 -26.71 18.43
C ARG A 4 -57.85 -27.43 19.62
N TYR A 5 -57.29 -26.85 20.64
CA TYR A 5 -57.42 -25.64 21.46
C TYR A 5 -56.20 -25.51 22.38
N CYS A 6 -55.73 -24.31 22.72
CA CYS A 6 -56.00 -23.44 23.88
C CYS A 6 -55.57 -23.99 25.24
N HIS A 7 -54.92 -23.25 26.07
CA HIS A 7 -55.19 -22.19 27.05
C HIS A 7 -53.96 -22.03 27.95
N SER A 8 -53.51 -20.88 28.24
CA SER A 8 -53.77 -19.79 29.22
C SER A 8 -53.59 -20.21 30.67
N GLU A 9 -52.93 -19.36 31.42
CA GLU A 9 -53.30 -18.55 32.58
C GLU A 9 -52.03 -18.14 33.33
N ARG A 10 -51.73 -16.92 33.57
CA ARG A 10 -52.11 -15.79 34.42
C ARG A 10 -52.14 -16.10 35.94
N SER A 11 -51.31 -15.34 36.69
CA SER A 11 -51.61 -14.62 37.92
C SER A 11 -50.34 -13.97 38.42
N GLU A 12 -50.18 -12.72 38.54
CA GLU A 12 -50.67 -11.66 39.46
C GLU A 12 -50.09 -11.76 40.88
N ASP A 13 -49.73 -10.53 41.31
CA ASP A 13 -49.56 -9.95 42.63
C ASP A 13 -48.12 -9.91 43.17
N GLY A 14 -47.59 -8.83 43.66
CA GLY A 14 -48.11 -7.55 44.04
C GLY A 14 -47.10 -6.79 44.92
N LEU A 15 -47.30 -5.50 44.97
CA LEU A 15 -46.98 -4.50 45.99
C LEU A 15 -45.57 -3.97 46.21
N LEU A 16 -45.40 -2.75 45.74
CA LEU A 16 -45.05 -1.51 46.44
C LEU A 16 -44.00 -1.56 47.60
N ARG A 17 -42.91 -0.85 47.42
CA ARG A 17 -42.54 0.22 48.35
C ARG A 17 -41.54 1.20 47.75
N THR A 18 -41.90 2.45 47.76
CA THR A 18 -41.19 3.67 47.55
C THR A 18 -40.06 3.89 48.55
N THR A 19 -38.92 4.34 48.09
CA THR A 19 -38.20 5.44 48.75
C THR A 19 -37.26 6.13 47.76
N SER A 20 -37.37 7.43 47.72
CA SER A 20 -36.57 8.40 47.01
C SER A 20 -35.16 8.52 47.59
N GLU A 21 -34.13 8.65 46.72
CA GLU A 21 -33.02 9.55 47.03
C GLU A 21 -32.23 9.97 45.79
N LYS A 22 -32.25 11.24 45.58
CA LYS A 22 -31.33 12.20 44.96
C LYS A 22 -30.14 11.71 44.13
N SER A 23 -30.29 12.03 42.84
CA SER A 23 -29.36 12.84 42.03
C SER A 23 -27.91 12.99 42.51
N ARG A 24 -26.97 12.38 41.77
CA ARG A 24 -25.69 13.01 41.43
C ARG A 24 -25.29 12.59 40.03
N LYS A 25 -25.32 13.57 39.12
CA LYS A 25 -24.70 13.49 37.81
C LYS A 25 -23.19 13.48 37.98
N HIS A 26 -22.51 12.41 37.54
CA HIS A 26 -21.11 12.43 37.19
C HIS A 26 -20.97 12.37 35.66
N PRO A 27 -20.06 13.15 35.05
CA PRO A 27 -19.88 13.11 33.60
C PRO A 27 -19.15 11.84 33.22
N LEU A 28 -19.69 11.14 32.22
CA LEU A 28 -19.06 9.99 31.57
C LEU A 28 -17.75 10.43 30.92
N SER A 29 -16.66 9.88 31.37
CA SER A 29 -15.35 9.99 30.74
C SER A 29 -15.37 9.23 29.41
N ALA A 30 -14.94 9.90 28.34
CA ALA A 30 -14.85 9.37 26.98
C ALA A 30 -13.68 8.38 26.81
N THR A 31 -13.69 7.24 27.51
CA THR A 31 -12.60 6.24 27.45
C THR A 31 -13.03 4.79 27.25
N GLU A 32 -14.27 4.54 26.87
CA GLU A 32 -14.69 3.16 26.58
C GLU A 32 -15.41 3.03 25.24
N ILE A 33 -14.67 3.09 24.14
CA ILE A 33 -15.04 2.40 22.87
C ILE A 33 -13.75 2.33 21.99
N LEU A 34 -12.85 1.39 22.28
CA LEU A 34 -11.85 0.92 21.31
C LEU A 34 -11.67 -0.60 21.46
N PRO A 35 -11.73 -1.37 20.38
CA PRO A 35 -11.56 -2.81 20.42
C PRO A 35 -10.10 -3.22 20.69
N PRO A 36 -9.84 -4.44 21.25
CA PRO A 36 -8.55 -4.84 21.83
C PRO A 36 -7.49 -5.26 20.80
N CYS A 37 -7.22 -4.44 19.78
CA CYS A 37 -6.18 -4.70 18.79
C CYS A 37 -5.05 -3.66 18.76
N SER A 38 -5.02 -2.73 19.72
CA SER A 38 -4.08 -1.59 19.75
C SER A 38 -2.82 -1.82 20.61
N ARG A 39 -2.69 -2.93 21.34
CA ARG A 39 -1.62 -3.08 22.35
C ARG A 39 -0.21 -3.30 21.80
N LEU A 40 -0.02 -3.50 20.50
CA LEU A 40 1.33 -3.65 19.92
C LEU A 40 1.90 -2.34 19.38
N ASN A 41 1.04 -1.40 19.00
CA ASN A 41 1.46 -0.09 18.47
C ASN A 41 1.77 0.92 19.58
N ASP A 42 1.12 0.80 20.75
CA ASP A 42 1.30 1.75 21.84
C ASP A 42 2.69 1.66 22.49
N LYS A 43 3.32 0.48 22.46
CA LYS A 43 4.69 0.32 22.98
C LYS A 43 5.75 0.95 22.08
N LEU A 44 5.53 0.97 20.76
CA LEU A 44 6.46 1.61 19.81
C LEU A 44 6.30 3.13 19.79
N ILE A 45 5.07 3.62 19.90
CA ILE A 45 4.76 5.05 20.01
C ILE A 45 5.18 5.56 21.40
N GLY A 46 4.97 4.78 22.47
CA GLY A 46 5.45 5.08 23.81
C GLY A 46 6.96 5.15 23.89
N LEU A 47 7.69 4.31 23.16
CA LEU A 47 9.16 4.35 23.12
C LEU A 47 9.69 5.57 22.36
N LEU A 48 8.99 6.03 21.31
CA LEU A 48 9.33 7.27 20.59
C LEU A 48 8.99 8.53 21.42
N PHE A 49 7.91 8.49 22.23
CA PHE A 49 7.54 9.59 23.12
C PHE A 49 8.38 9.61 24.41
N LEU A 50 8.84 8.47 24.90
CA LEU A 50 9.72 8.42 26.08
C LEU A 50 11.13 8.98 25.80
N LEU A 51 11.57 9.00 24.54
CA LEU A 51 12.82 9.63 24.11
C LEU A 51 12.71 11.17 23.99
N LEU A 52 11.52 11.73 24.14
CA LEU A 52 11.26 13.18 24.04
C LEU A 52 10.93 13.86 25.36
N LEU A 53 10.75 13.10 26.47
CA LEU A 53 10.33 13.66 27.75
C LEU A 53 11.13 13.08 28.92
N PHE A 54 12.44 13.38 29.00
CA PHE A 54 13.16 13.32 30.27
C PHE A 54 13.52 14.73 30.71
N PRO A 55 12.86 15.28 31.73
CA PRO A 55 13.37 16.45 32.42
C PRO A 55 14.40 15.98 33.48
N PHE A 56 15.64 16.36 33.31
CA PHE A 56 16.67 16.21 34.31
C PHE A 56 16.51 17.25 35.41
N SER A 57 16.35 16.81 36.61
CA SER A 57 16.81 17.52 37.79
C SER A 57 17.43 16.53 38.75
N LEU A 58 18.71 16.64 39.01
CA LEU A 58 19.33 16.64 40.34
C LEU A 58 20.83 16.33 40.36
N HIS A 59 21.50 17.16 41.13
CA HIS A 59 22.81 17.08 41.82
C HIS A 59 24.08 17.36 40.98
N ALA A 60 24.62 18.51 41.28
CA ALA A 60 25.81 19.13 40.73
C ALA A 60 27.05 18.64 41.47
N GLN A 61 28.01 18.13 40.77
CA GLN A 61 29.47 18.34 40.73
C GLN A 61 30.24 17.17 40.07
N GLU A 62 29.82 15.91 40.16
CA GLU A 62 30.40 14.80 39.37
C GLU A 62 29.70 14.64 38.01
N GLU A 63 28.48 15.13 37.89
CA GLU A 63 27.65 15.04 36.69
C GLU A 63 28.15 15.88 35.50
N LYS A 64 28.96 16.92 35.76
CA LYS A 64 29.35 17.84 34.65
C LYS A 64 30.25 17.15 33.63
N LYS A 65 31.13 16.27 34.06
CA LYS A 65 32.03 15.52 33.18
C LYS A 65 31.29 14.41 32.43
N ILE A 66 30.38 13.70 33.09
CA ILE A 66 29.53 12.65 32.46
C ILE A 66 28.52 13.30 31.49
N THR A 67 27.95 14.43 31.88
CA THR A 67 27.00 15.18 31.03
C THR A 67 27.69 15.77 29.81
N ASP A 68 28.90 16.29 29.96
CA ASP A 68 29.71 16.81 28.86
C ASP A 68 30.16 15.66 27.92
N ASP A 69 30.54 14.50 28.45
CA ASP A 69 30.90 13.32 27.66
C ASP A 69 29.69 12.73 26.92
N ILE A 70 28.52 12.63 27.58
CA ILE A 70 27.28 12.19 26.93
C ILE A 70 26.84 13.21 25.89
N THR A 71 26.91 14.50 26.21
CA THR A 71 26.52 15.57 25.28
C THR A 71 27.43 15.60 24.06
N SER A 72 28.75 15.41 24.26
CA SER A 72 29.73 15.34 23.18
C SER A 72 29.51 14.08 22.32
N ALA A 73 29.26 12.91 22.91
CA ALA A 73 28.96 11.66 22.21
C ALA A 73 27.63 11.73 21.43
N VAL A 74 26.59 12.33 22.00
CA VAL A 74 25.30 12.59 21.33
C VAL A 74 25.48 13.57 20.18
N ARG A 75 26.29 14.62 20.36
CA ARG A 75 26.59 15.60 19.34
C ARG A 75 27.41 14.99 18.22
N GLU A 76 28.45 14.24 18.52
CA GLU A 76 29.28 13.53 17.54
C GLU A 76 28.46 12.48 16.77
N THR A 77 27.59 11.71 17.47
CA THR A 77 26.67 10.77 16.84
C THR A 77 25.65 11.50 15.98
N GLY A 78 25.12 12.61 16.43
CA GLY A 78 24.23 13.49 15.69
C GLY A 78 24.89 14.07 14.44
N ASP A 79 26.12 14.51 14.53
CA ASP A 79 26.90 15.03 13.41
C ASP A 79 27.29 13.93 12.42
N LYS A 80 27.63 12.72 12.88
CA LYS A 80 27.86 11.55 12.03
C LYS A 80 26.59 11.15 11.27
N ILE A 81 25.43 11.12 11.94
CA ILE A 81 24.13 10.88 11.32
C ILE A 81 23.80 11.99 10.31
N ARG A 82 23.99 13.24 10.69
CA ARG A 82 23.76 14.40 9.83
C ARG A 82 24.65 14.37 8.57
N ASN A 83 25.92 14.03 8.72
CA ASN A 83 26.85 13.92 7.59
C ASN A 83 26.52 12.74 6.69
N LYS A 84 26.13 11.57 7.26
CA LYS A 84 25.61 10.44 6.48
C LYS A 84 24.33 10.79 5.72
N VAL A 85 23.39 11.47 6.36
CA VAL A 85 22.12 11.91 5.72
C VAL A 85 22.42 12.94 4.62
N LYS A 86 23.40 13.84 4.82
CA LYS A 86 23.83 14.79 3.79
C LYS A 86 24.47 14.08 2.61
N ASP A 87 25.28 13.06 2.84
CA ASP A 87 25.91 12.26 1.79
C ASP A 87 24.88 11.39 1.04
N LEU A 88 23.88 10.85 1.76
CA LEU A 88 22.77 10.11 1.16
C LEU A 88 21.88 10.97 0.23
N ASN A 89 21.89 12.28 0.42
CA ASN A 89 21.14 13.24 -0.39
C ASN A 89 22.03 14.09 -1.33
N ALA A 90 23.30 13.73 -1.45
CA ALA A 90 24.22 14.42 -2.35
C ALA A 90 23.77 14.29 -3.81
N ILE A 91 23.64 15.40 -4.51
CA ILE A 91 23.25 15.49 -5.93
C ILE A 91 24.28 16.29 -6.73
N ASP A 92 24.39 15.96 -8.00
CA ASP A 92 25.11 16.77 -8.98
C ASP A 92 24.15 17.87 -9.49
N THR A 93 24.43 19.11 -9.11
CA THR A 93 23.56 20.25 -9.43
C THR A 93 23.51 20.58 -10.93
N THR A 94 24.41 20.02 -11.74
CA THR A 94 24.34 20.12 -13.21
C THR A 94 23.23 19.22 -13.78
N TYR A 95 22.88 18.14 -13.10
CA TYR A 95 21.84 17.17 -13.47
C TYR A 95 20.53 17.34 -12.70
N ILE A 96 20.60 17.72 -11.43
CA ILE A 96 19.45 17.75 -10.52
C ILE A 96 19.45 19.09 -9.77
N SER A 97 18.35 19.81 -9.81
CA SER A 97 18.13 20.97 -8.93
C SER A 97 17.47 20.55 -7.63
N PRO A 98 17.95 21.02 -6.48
CA PRO A 98 17.27 20.81 -5.21
C PRO A 98 15.94 21.59 -5.17
N ASN A 99 15.04 21.16 -4.30
CA ASN A 99 13.83 21.94 -4.00
C ASN A 99 14.18 23.22 -3.25
N LEU A 100 13.75 24.36 -3.77
CA LEU A 100 14.00 25.69 -3.21
C LEU A 100 13.04 26.06 -2.08
N TYR A 101 12.01 25.29 -1.85
CA TYR A 101 10.90 25.58 -0.94
C TYR A 101 10.83 24.58 0.21
N ASN A 102 10.22 25.02 1.32
CA ASN A 102 10.02 24.17 2.49
C ASN A 102 8.67 23.44 2.45
N LEU A 103 7.67 24.06 1.84
CA LEU A 103 6.28 23.58 1.85
C LEU A 103 5.79 23.37 0.41
N ALA A 104 4.92 22.40 0.26
CA ALA A 104 4.21 22.11 -0.97
C ALA A 104 2.73 21.86 -0.68
N PHE A 105 1.88 22.21 -1.62
CA PHE A 105 0.48 21.84 -1.67
C PHE A 105 0.22 21.09 -2.97
N MET A 106 -0.53 19.97 -2.90
CA MET A 106 -0.80 19.15 -4.06
C MET A 106 -2.22 18.61 -4.01
N LEU A 107 -2.90 18.68 -5.13
CA LEU A 107 -4.12 17.95 -5.44
C LEU A 107 -3.76 16.74 -6.29
N GLU A 108 -4.34 15.61 -5.98
CA GLU A 108 -4.09 14.34 -6.66
C GLU A 108 -5.41 13.65 -6.99
N HIS A 109 -5.53 13.20 -8.21
CA HIS A 109 -6.52 12.22 -8.62
C HIS A 109 -5.81 10.89 -8.82
N SER A 110 -6.25 9.83 -8.15
CA SER A 110 -5.66 8.50 -8.28
C SER A 110 -6.70 7.47 -8.68
N THR A 111 -6.29 6.60 -9.60
CA THR A 111 -7.08 5.46 -10.04
C THR A 111 -6.35 4.18 -9.66
N TRP A 112 -7.06 3.32 -9.02
CA TRP A 112 -6.54 2.07 -8.50
C TRP A 112 -6.89 0.92 -9.45
N TYR A 113 -5.86 0.15 -9.85
CA TYR A 113 -5.94 -1.02 -10.70
C TYR A 113 -5.57 -2.28 -9.92
N GLU A 114 -6.34 -3.35 -10.11
CA GLU A 114 -6.05 -4.68 -9.57
C GLU A 114 -6.58 -5.73 -10.55
N HIS A 115 -5.78 -6.77 -10.83
CA HIS A 115 -6.13 -7.84 -11.75
C HIS A 115 -5.59 -9.16 -11.23
N TYR A 116 -6.44 -10.17 -11.20
CA TYR A 116 -6.10 -11.55 -10.89
C TYR A 116 -6.35 -12.42 -12.10
N ARG A 117 -5.38 -13.28 -12.40
CA ARG A 117 -5.55 -14.36 -13.37
C ARG A 117 -5.28 -15.67 -12.65
N LEU A 118 -6.31 -16.49 -12.52
CA LEU A 118 -6.28 -17.85 -11.94
C LEU A 118 -6.27 -18.84 -13.09
N GLY A 119 -5.30 -19.74 -13.12
CA GLY A 119 -5.19 -20.70 -14.21
C GLY A 119 -4.73 -22.07 -13.75
N ASN A 120 -5.07 -23.10 -14.50
CA ASN A 120 -4.44 -24.40 -14.38
C ASN A 120 -3.24 -24.47 -15.36
N ASN A 121 -2.20 -25.24 -14.98
CA ASN A 121 -1.01 -25.46 -15.80
C ASN A 121 -1.08 -26.74 -16.65
N VAL A 122 -2.27 -27.22 -16.97
CA VAL A 122 -2.47 -28.44 -17.77
C VAL A 122 -2.13 -28.14 -19.23
N ARG A 123 -1.11 -28.85 -19.77
CA ARG A 123 -0.55 -28.58 -21.12
C ARG A 123 -1.56 -28.60 -22.25
N ASN A 124 -2.53 -29.49 -22.23
CA ASN A 124 -3.44 -29.72 -23.37
C ASN A 124 -4.76 -28.96 -23.27
N HIS A 125 -5.18 -28.53 -22.09
CA HIS A 125 -6.43 -27.82 -21.86
C HIS A 125 -6.26 -26.74 -20.78
N PRO A 126 -5.53 -25.64 -21.08
CA PRO A 126 -5.34 -24.57 -20.11
C PRO A 126 -6.67 -23.85 -19.89
N LYS A 127 -7.13 -23.83 -18.64
CA LYS A 127 -8.31 -23.04 -18.24
C LYS A 127 -7.83 -21.84 -17.42
N ARG A 128 -8.35 -20.66 -17.73
CA ARG A 128 -7.99 -19.42 -17.03
C ARG A 128 -9.22 -18.57 -16.78
N LEU A 129 -9.27 -18.04 -15.57
CA LEU A 129 -10.27 -17.06 -15.14
C LEU A 129 -9.58 -15.76 -14.79
N SER A 130 -10.06 -14.65 -15.32
CA SER A 130 -9.51 -13.34 -15.03
C SER A 130 -10.52 -12.48 -14.29
N PHE A 131 -10.08 -11.85 -13.20
CA PHE A 131 -10.91 -11.03 -12.34
C PHE A 131 -10.29 -9.66 -12.14
N SER A 132 -11.11 -8.63 -12.18
CA SER A 132 -10.72 -7.28 -11.78
C SER A 132 -11.86 -6.62 -11.03
N PRO A 133 -11.59 -5.88 -9.95
CA PRO A 133 -12.64 -5.09 -9.31
C PRO A 133 -13.03 -3.91 -10.21
N SER A 134 -14.13 -3.26 -9.86
CA SER A 134 -14.45 -1.94 -10.44
C SER A 134 -13.32 -0.96 -10.13
N LEU A 135 -12.97 -0.10 -11.08
CA LEU A 135 -11.91 0.90 -10.89
C LEU A 135 -12.31 1.84 -9.73
N GLY A 136 -11.48 1.89 -8.71
CA GLY A 136 -11.64 2.84 -7.62
C GLY A 136 -10.94 4.15 -7.97
N THR A 137 -11.66 5.27 -7.89
CA THR A 137 -11.11 6.61 -8.13
C THR A 137 -11.15 7.43 -6.87
N LYS A 138 -10.03 8.08 -6.56
CA LYS A 138 -9.86 8.88 -5.33
C LYS A 138 -9.38 10.27 -5.66
N LEU A 139 -9.84 11.23 -4.90
CA LEU A 139 -9.34 12.60 -4.89
C LEU A 139 -8.56 12.82 -3.59
N GLY A 140 -7.35 13.34 -3.68
CA GLY A 140 -6.46 13.57 -2.56
C GLY A 140 -6.02 15.03 -2.43
N ILE A 141 -5.88 15.47 -1.20
CA ILE A 141 -5.28 16.75 -0.85
C ILE A 141 -4.07 16.47 0.00
N TYR A 142 -2.92 17.01 -0.40
CA TYR A 142 -1.65 16.74 0.26
C TYR A 142 -0.92 18.02 0.62
N PHE A 143 -0.30 18.01 1.80
CA PHE A 143 0.66 19.00 2.25
C PHE A 143 2.03 18.35 2.36
N GLY A 144 3.01 18.93 1.70
CA GLY A 144 4.39 18.51 1.75
C GLY A 144 5.22 19.42 2.67
N TRP A 145 6.05 18.80 3.53
CA TRP A 145 7.10 19.47 4.27
C TRP A 145 8.42 18.78 3.98
N ARG A 146 9.28 19.49 3.25
CA ARG A 146 10.56 18.96 2.75
C ARG A 146 10.36 17.71 1.88
N TRP A 147 10.59 16.50 2.44
CA TRP A 147 10.48 15.20 1.78
C TRP A 147 9.28 14.37 2.25
N ILE A 148 8.52 14.87 3.21
CA ILE A 148 7.32 14.21 3.75
C ILE A 148 6.08 14.84 3.13
N PHE A 149 5.22 14.03 2.53
CA PHE A 149 3.89 14.40 2.10
C PHE A 149 2.87 13.73 3.00
N LEU A 150 2.02 14.52 3.61
CA LEU A 150 0.87 14.06 4.39
C LEU A 150 -0.38 14.53 3.68
N GLY A 151 -1.33 13.63 3.49
CA GLY A 151 -2.57 13.96 2.81
C GLY A 151 -3.70 13.04 3.18
N TYR A 152 -4.87 13.44 2.77
CA TYR A 152 -6.08 12.66 2.90
C TYR A 152 -6.70 12.43 1.53
N THR A 153 -7.16 11.21 1.27
CA THR A 153 -7.82 10.83 0.03
C THR A 153 -9.26 10.43 0.30
N PHE A 154 -10.15 10.93 -0.55
CA PHE A 154 -11.59 10.62 -0.54
C PHE A 154 -11.89 9.71 -1.72
N ASP A 155 -12.69 8.68 -1.52
CA ASP A 155 -13.29 7.97 -2.62
C ASP A 155 -14.34 8.86 -3.30
N ILE A 156 -14.22 9.06 -4.60
CA ILE A 156 -15.15 9.95 -5.35
C ILE A 156 -16.56 9.36 -5.32
N GLU A 157 -16.67 8.04 -5.34
CA GLU A 157 -17.96 7.36 -5.25
C GLU A 157 -18.65 7.57 -3.89
N ASP A 158 -17.89 7.72 -2.81
CA ASP A 158 -18.45 8.01 -1.47
C ASP A 158 -18.94 9.48 -1.35
N LEU A 159 -18.37 10.40 -2.15
CA LEU A 159 -18.75 11.82 -2.14
C LEU A 159 -19.99 12.12 -2.99
N PHE A 160 -20.19 11.40 -4.09
CA PHE A 160 -21.21 11.68 -5.10
C PHE A 160 -22.19 10.53 -5.33
N GLY A 161 -22.00 9.38 -4.67
CA GLY A 161 -22.78 8.16 -4.88
C GLY A 161 -23.59 7.74 -3.65
N ASP A 162 -24.81 7.26 -3.89
CA ASP A 162 -25.75 6.80 -2.84
C ASP A 162 -25.51 5.32 -2.44
N ASN A 163 -24.34 4.78 -2.73
CA ASN A 163 -24.04 3.34 -2.60
C ASN A 163 -23.47 2.96 -1.23
N LYS A 164 -24.32 2.95 -0.19
CA LYS A 164 -23.97 2.51 1.18
C LYS A 164 -23.63 1.01 1.32
N ASN A 165 -23.90 0.20 0.30
CA ASN A 165 -23.78 -1.28 0.36
C ASN A 165 -22.57 -1.86 -0.38
N LYS A 166 -21.70 -1.04 -1.00
CA LYS A 166 -20.51 -1.59 -1.65
C LYS A 166 -19.44 -1.98 -0.62
N PRO A 167 -18.77 -3.12 -0.78
CA PRO A 167 -17.65 -3.50 0.09
C PRO A 167 -16.54 -2.47 -0.01
N LYS A 168 -16.18 -1.88 1.14
CA LYS A 168 -15.21 -0.80 1.21
C LYS A 168 -13.82 -1.29 0.85
N LYS A 169 -13.26 -0.77 -0.24
CA LYS A 169 -11.86 -0.92 -0.59
C LYS A 169 -11.01 -0.08 0.36
N LYS A 170 -9.95 -0.67 0.92
CA LYS A 170 -9.00 0.04 1.78
C LYS A 170 -7.63 0.03 1.15
N GLU A 171 -7.04 1.18 1.00
CA GLU A 171 -5.68 1.36 0.54
C GLU A 171 -4.94 2.33 1.46
N MET A 172 -3.74 1.94 1.86
CA MET A 172 -2.78 2.79 2.54
C MET A 172 -1.43 2.61 1.86
N SER A 173 -0.77 3.70 1.52
CA SER A 173 0.59 3.67 0.98
C SER A 173 1.42 4.79 1.61
N LEU A 174 2.67 4.46 1.93
CA LEU A 174 3.68 5.42 2.37
C LEU A 174 4.90 5.22 1.50
N ASN A 175 5.26 6.26 0.75
CA ASN A 175 6.39 6.25 -0.14
C ASN A 175 7.43 7.27 0.33
N LEU A 176 8.63 6.79 0.63
CA LEU A 176 9.75 7.60 1.10
C LEU A 176 10.84 7.57 0.03
N TYR A 177 11.20 8.71 -0.51
CA TYR A 177 12.21 8.83 -1.55
C TYR A 177 13.36 9.74 -1.10
N SER A 178 14.56 9.16 -1.01
CA SER A 178 15.81 9.90 -0.96
C SER A 178 16.46 9.89 -2.35
N SER A 179 17.57 10.61 -2.53
CA SER A 179 18.30 10.52 -3.79
C SER A 179 18.89 9.13 -4.02
N LYS A 180 19.29 8.42 -2.96
CA LYS A 180 20.07 7.18 -3.01
C LYS A 180 19.23 5.92 -2.82
N PHE A 181 18.11 6.00 -2.10
CA PHE A 181 17.23 4.88 -1.85
C PHE A 181 15.76 5.30 -1.83
N GLY A 182 14.88 4.36 -2.05
CA GLY A 182 13.45 4.52 -1.86
C GLY A 182 12.86 3.37 -1.08
N VAL A 183 11.77 3.65 -0.38
CA VAL A 183 11.00 2.67 0.38
C VAL A 183 9.52 2.91 0.13
N ASP A 184 8.81 1.86 -0.28
CA ASP A 184 7.36 1.89 -0.44
C ASP A 184 6.74 0.88 0.52
N LEU A 185 5.86 1.36 1.37
CA LEU A 185 5.01 0.55 2.23
C LEU A 185 3.59 0.61 1.68
N TYR A 186 2.92 -0.53 1.57
CA TYR A 186 1.56 -0.56 1.09
C TYR A 186 0.71 -1.62 1.79
N TYR A 187 -0.55 -1.28 1.95
CA TYR A 187 -1.60 -2.17 2.40
C TYR A 187 -2.82 -1.98 1.52
N ARG A 188 -3.36 -3.08 0.99
CA ARG A 188 -4.57 -3.09 0.17
C ARG A 188 -5.51 -4.17 0.65
N LYS A 189 -6.78 -3.84 0.74
CA LYS A 189 -7.86 -4.80 0.94
C LYS A 189 -8.95 -4.48 -0.07
N THR A 190 -9.24 -5.45 -0.95
CA THR A 190 -10.36 -5.42 -1.88
C THR A 190 -11.37 -6.45 -1.40
N GLY A 191 -12.59 -6.00 -1.14
CA GLY A 191 -13.70 -6.89 -0.78
C GLY A 191 -14.29 -7.55 -2.03
N SER A 192 -15.51 -8.06 -1.89
CA SER A 192 -16.24 -8.84 -2.89
C SER A 192 -16.79 -8.00 -4.07
N ASP A 193 -16.03 -7.02 -4.59
CA ASP A 193 -16.42 -6.17 -5.73
C ASP A 193 -15.59 -6.50 -6.98
N PHE A 194 -15.44 -7.78 -7.27
CA PHE A 194 -14.77 -8.23 -8.47
C PHE A 194 -15.78 -8.46 -9.60
N LYS A 195 -15.27 -8.43 -10.82
CA LYS A 195 -15.95 -8.86 -12.02
C LYS A 195 -15.14 -9.93 -12.71
N LEU A 196 -15.80 -10.97 -13.21
CA LEU A 196 -15.20 -11.93 -14.12
C LEU A 196 -15.01 -11.25 -15.49
N ARG A 197 -13.74 -11.10 -15.91
CA ARG A 197 -13.38 -10.39 -17.15
C ARG A 197 -13.17 -11.30 -18.32
N SER A 198 -12.65 -12.50 -18.07
CA SER A 198 -12.47 -13.51 -19.12
C SER A 198 -12.43 -14.92 -18.52
N HIS A 199 -12.74 -15.90 -19.38
CA HIS A 199 -12.84 -17.31 -19.06
C HIS A 199 -12.22 -18.17 -20.18
N GLU A 200 -10.91 -18.04 -20.38
CA GLU A 200 -10.18 -18.75 -21.46
C GLU A 200 -10.19 -20.28 -21.24
N GLY A 201 -10.48 -21.04 -22.29
CA GLY A 201 -10.44 -22.52 -22.26
C GLY A 201 -11.67 -23.19 -21.68
N PHE A 202 -12.72 -22.42 -21.41
CA PHE A 202 -14.05 -22.95 -21.06
C PHE A 202 -14.88 -23.02 -22.33
N ASP A 203 -15.61 -24.14 -22.49
CA ASP A 203 -16.48 -24.35 -23.64
C ASP A 203 -17.85 -23.67 -23.34
N LEU A 204 -17.95 -22.40 -23.72
CA LEU A 204 -19.10 -21.56 -23.45
C LEU A 204 -19.60 -20.99 -24.78
N ASN A 205 -20.82 -21.37 -25.12
CA ASN A 205 -21.50 -20.82 -26.32
C ASN A 205 -22.04 -19.40 -26.11
N ASP A 206 -21.78 -18.79 -24.94
CA ASP A 206 -22.41 -17.53 -24.56
C ASP A 206 -21.38 -16.46 -24.17
N SER A 207 -21.28 -15.42 -24.99
CA SER A 207 -20.43 -14.24 -24.74
C SER A 207 -20.94 -13.34 -23.58
N HIS A 208 -22.16 -13.60 -23.07
CA HIS A 208 -22.75 -12.80 -21.98
C HIS A 208 -22.14 -13.07 -20.60
N LEU A 209 -21.16 -13.98 -20.50
CA LEU A 209 -20.48 -14.31 -19.22
C LEU A 209 -19.25 -13.45 -18.94
N GLU A 210 -18.95 -12.47 -19.78
CA GLU A 210 -17.91 -11.47 -19.53
C GLU A 210 -18.46 -10.27 -18.75
N ASP A 211 -17.61 -9.66 -17.90
CA ASP A 211 -17.96 -8.51 -17.05
C ASP A 211 -19.05 -8.75 -15.99
N ILE A 212 -19.30 -10.01 -15.66
CA ILE A 212 -20.27 -10.39 -14.63
C ILE A 212 -19.71 -10.05 -13.25
N HIS A 213 -20.56 -9.45 -12.41
CA HIS A 213 -20.24 -9.25 -11.00
C HIS A 213 -19.97 -10.58 -10.31
N PHE A 214 -18.85 -10.68 -9.58
CA PHE A 214 -18.43 -11.86 -8.86
C PHE A 214 -18.02 -11.50 -7.43
N ASP A 215 -18.84 -11.82 -6.49
CA ASP A 215 -18.66 -11.54 -5.06
C ASP A 215 -17.89 -12.63 -4.30
N GLY A 216 -17.41 -13.67 -5.03
CA GLY A 216 -16.67 -14.80 -4.46
C GLY A 216 -15.16 -14.58 -4.34
N LEU A 217 -14.61 -13.45 -4.76
CA LEU A 217 -13.18 -13.16 -4.66
C LEU A 217 -12.94 -12.00 -3.70
N GLU A 218 -12.09 -12.24 -2.72
CA GLU A 218 -11.55 -11.20 -1.84
C GLU A 218 -10.02 -11.23 -1.84
N SER A 219 -9.40 -10.07 -1.77
CA SER A 219 -7.95 -9.96 -1.69
C SER A 219 -7.48 -9.06 -0.56
N ARG A 220 -6.32 -9.41 -0.01
CA ARG A 220 -5.58 -8.57 0.92
C ARG A 220 -4.10 -8.68 0.62
N ILE A 221 -3.47 -7.54 0.41
CA ILE A 221 -2.05 -7.44 0.11
C ILE A 221 -1.43 -6.44 1.07
N LYS A 222 -0.29 -6.79 1.64
CA LYS A 222 0.56 -5.85 2.38
C LYS A 222 2.01 -6.10 2.01
N GLY A 223 2.80 -5.04 1.89
CA GLY A 223 4.18 -5.20 1.50
C GLY A 223 5.07 -3.99 1.74
N LEU A 224 6.34 -4.27 1.56
CA LEU A 224 7.45 -3.36 1.66
C LEU A 224 8.34 -3.57 0.44
N ASN A 225 8.66 -2.49 -0.27
CA ASN A 225 9.72 -2.48 -1.28
C ASN A 225 10.79 -1.49 -0.85
N ALA A 226 12.03 -1.93 -0.85
CA ALA A 226 13.18 -1.07 -0.63
C ALA A 226 14.13 -1.21 -1.81
N TYR A 227 14.64 -0.11 -2.32
CA TYR A 227 15.54 -0.14 -3.46
C TYR A 227 16.63 0.91 -3.36
N TRP A 228 17.77 0.57 -3.90
CA TRP A 228 18.98 1.36 -3.95
C TRP A 228 19.22 1.86 -5.37
N ILE A 229 19.60 3.14 -5.51
CA ILE A 229 19.85 3.84 -6.77
C ILE A 229 21.36 4.08 -6.88
N PHE A 230 22.02 3.43 -7.85
CA PHE A 230 23.48 3.49 -7.97
C PHE A 230 23.97 4.85 -8.47
N ASN A 231 23.34 5.40 -9.49
CA ASN A 231 23.69 6.70 -10.06
C ASN A 231 22.87 7.85 -9.46
N HIS A 232 22.66 7.83 -8.14
CA HIS A 232 21.81 8.76 -7.40
C HIS A 232 22.22 10.24 -7.54
N LYS A 233 23.48 10.53 -7.86
CA LYS A 233 23.95 11.90 -8.05
C LYS A 233 23.39 12.55 -9.31
N LYS A 234 23.12 11.76 -10.36
CA LYS A 234 22.67 12.26 -11.66
C LYS A 234 21.22 11.88 -11.98
N PHE A 235 20.73 10.79 -11.41
CA PHE A 235 19.37 10.27 -11.61
C PHE A 235 18.52 10.48 -10.35
N SER A 236 17.35 11.10 -10.49
CA SER A 236 16.48 11.41 -9.36
C SER A 236 15.08 10.83 -9.53
N TYR A 237 14.71 9.85 -8.72
CA TYR A 237 13.31 9.43 -8.53
C TYR A 237 12.44 10.53 -7.90
N PRO A 238 12.93 11.25 -6.86
CA PRO A 238 12.18 12.36 -6.28
C PRO A 238 11.70 13.40 -7.30
N ALA A 239 12.40 13.56 -8.42
CA ALA A 239 11.99 14.51 -9.46
C ALA A 239 10.64 14.14 -10.12
N VAL A 240 10.29 12.86 -10.15
CA VAL A 240 9.06 12.36 -10.83
C VAL A 240 8.00 11.92 -9.83
N TYR A 241 8.38 11.32 -8.71
CA TYR A 241 7.43 10.65 -7.82
C TYR A 241 7.10 11.42 -6.53
N SER A 242 7.90 12.43 -6.16
CA SER A 242 7.64 13.28 -5.00
C SER A 242 7.86 14.78 -5.23
N GLN A 243 8.29 15.19 -6.45
CA GLN A 243 8.51 16.59 -6.86
C GLN A 243 9.42 17.39 -5.91
N SER A 244 10.19 16.68 -5.08
CA SER A 244 11.10 17.28 -4.11
C SER A 244 12.47 17.68 -4.71
N THR A 245 12.70 17.39 -5.99
CA THR A 245 13.84 17.83 -6.80
C THR A 245 13.36 18.06 -8.22
N ASN A 246 14.24 18.63 -9.07
CA ASN A 246 13.96 18.79 -10.50
C ASN A 246 15.11 18.23 -11.33
N GLN A 247 14.81 17.32 -12.26
CA GLN A 247 15.79 16.75 -13.19
C GLN A 247 16.07 17.74 -14.31
N ARG A 248 17.32 18.15 -14.49
CA ARG A 248 17.74 19.14 -15.49
C ARG A 248 18.31 18.53 -16.76
N ARG A 249 18.97 17.39 -16.65
CA ARG A 249 19.57 16.64 -17.77
C ARG A 249 19.14 15.19 -17.68
N SER A 250 18.95 14.58 -18.82
CA SER A 250 18.62 13.15 -18.89
C SER A 250 19.71 12.31 -18.26
N ALA A 251 19.29 11.32 -17.48
CA ALA A 251 20.18 10.39 -16.82
C ALA A 251 19.46 9.08 -16.51
N GLY A 252 20.21 8.00 -16.39
CA GLY A 252 19.71 6.71 -15.97
C GLY A 252 20.50 6.15 -14.80
N SER A 253 19.93 5.13 -14.16
CA SER A 253 20.56 4.40 -13.06
C SER A 253 20.17 2.95 -13.06
N PHE A 254 21.13 2.07 -12.79
CA PHE A 254 20.82 0.75 -12.28
C PHE A 254 20.28 0.87 -10.87
N MET A 255 19.44 -0.11 -10.51
CA MET A 255 18.81 -0.21 -9.20
C MET A 255 18.83 -1.65 -8.73
N ALA A 256 19.05 -1.84 -7.44
CA ALA A 256 18.86 -3.12 -6.77
C ALA A 256 17.78 -2.95 -5.70
N GLY A 257 16.88 -3.92 -5.60
CA GLY A 257 15.74 -3.85 -4.69
C GLY A 257 15.52 -5.14 -3.93
N PHE A 258 14.92 -4.98 -2.77
CA PHE A 258 14.34 -6.05 -1.98
C PHE A 258 12.86 -5.77 -1.79
N SER A 259 12.04 -6.78 -2.02
CA SER A 259 10.60 -6.72 -1.81
C SER A 259 10.16 -7.81 -0.84
N TYR A 260 9.27 -7.45 0.05
CA TYR A 260 8.55 -8.38 0.90
C TYR A 260 7.06 -8.10 0.79
N SER A 261 6.27 -9.12 0.51
CA SER A 261 4.82 -8.98 0.48
C SER A 261 4.11 -10.19 1.08
N GLN A 262 2.92 -9.96 1.61
CA GLN A 262 2.00 -10.99 2.05
C GLN A 262 0.70 -10.84 1.29
N HIS A 263 0.26 -11.93 0.71
CA HIS A 263 -0.97 -12.02 -0.04
C HIS A 263 -1.93 -13.00 0.64
N HIS A 264 -3.19 -12.61 0.69
CA HIS A 264 -4.29 -13.46 1.09
C HIS A 264 -5.41 -13.32 0.07
N ILE A 265 -5.70 -14.40 -0.62
CA ILE A 265 -6.72 -14.50 -1.64
C ILE A 265 -7.75 -15.50 -1.13
N SER A 266 -9.00 -15.07 -0.99
CA SER A 266 -10.14 -15.91 -0.69
C SER A 266 -10.98 -16.06 -1.95
N PHE A 267 -11.24 -17.28 -2.37
CA PHE A 267 -11.95 -17.58 -3.61
C PHE A 267 -13.06 -18.60 -3.37
N ASP A 268 -14.28 -18.12 -3.29
CA ASP A 268 -15.48 -18.95 -3.23
C ASP A 268 -15.90 -19.34 -4.65
N TYR A 269 -15.32 -20.42 -5.14
CA TYR A 269 -15.57 -20.91 -6.50
C TYR A 269 -17.02 -21.39 -6.69
N ALA A 270 -17.73 -21.74 -5.61
CA ALA A 270 -19.13 -22.17 -5.70
C ALA A 270 -20.08 -21.07 -6.21
N LYS A 271 -19.63 -19.82 -6.09
CA LYS A 271 -20.36 -18.64 -6.63
C LYS A 271 -20.14 -18.41 -8.13
N LEU A 272 -19.28 -19.20 -8.78
CA LEU A 272 -19.11 -19.11 -10.24
C LEU A 272 -20.42 -19.54 -10.95
N PRO A 273 -20.68 -18.99 -12.15
CA PRO A 273 -21.77 -19.44 -12.99
C PRO A 273 -21.74 -20.97 -13.18
N PRO A 274 -22.87 -21.69 -13.11
CA PRO A 274 -22.91 -23.16 -13.18
C PRO A 274 -22.20 -23.75 -14.40
N VAL A 275 -22.23 -23.06 -15.52
CA VAL A 275 -21.57 -23.51 -16.76
C VAL A 275 -20.06 -23.50 -16.63
N ILE A 276 -19.48 -22.54 -15.90
CA ILE A 276 -18.04 -22.47 -15.59
C ILE A 276 -17.70 -23.47 -14.48
N LEU A 277 -18.53 -23.53 -13.43
CA LEU A 277 -18.32 -24.39 -12.27
C LEU A 277 -18.24 -25.87 -12.66
N ASN A 278 -19.13 -26.34 -13.55
CA ASN A 278 -19.16 -27.73 -14.02
C ASN A 278 -17.91 -28.14 -14.83
N GLN A 279 -17.19 -27.17 -15.38
CA GLN A 279 -15.97 -27.37 -16.14
C GLN A 279 -14.71 -27.01 -15.35
N LEU A 280 -14.86 -26.58 -14.08
CA LEU A 280 -13.74 -26.10 -13.28
C LEU A 280 -12.81 -27.26 -12.93
N SER A 281 -11.52 -27.11 -13.23
CA SER A 281 -10.52 -28.12 -12.84
C SER A 281 -10.33 -28.15 -11.32
N TYR A 282 -10.06 -29.31 -10.77
CA TYR A 282 -9.84 -29.53 -9.33
C TYR A 282 -8.80 -28.55 -8.75
N SER A 283 -7.74 -28.23 -9.48
CA SER A 283 -6.72 -27.28 -9.04
C SER A 283 -7.19 -25.83 -8.86
N LEU A 284 -8.32 -25.48 -9.46
CA LEU A 284 -8.96 -24.17 -9.29
C LEU A 284 -10.05 -24.17 -8.21
N GLN A 285 -10.33 -25.33 -7.58
CA GLN A 285 -11.31 -25.46 -6.50
C GLN A 285 -10.65 -25.27 -5.13
N PHE A 286 -10.07 -24.09 -4.90
CA PHE A 286 -9.49 -23.73 -3.61
C PHE A 286 -10.31 -22.64 -2.93
N SER A 287 -10.29 -22.61 -1.60
CA SER A 287 -11.01 -21.59 -0.84
C SER A 287 -10.10 -20.44 -0.43
N ASN A 288 -8.86 -20.73 -0.04
CA ASN A 288 -7.94 -19.72 0.46
C ASN A 288 -6.50 -20.01 0.06
N ILE A 289 -5.81 -18.99 -0.43
CA ILE A 289 -4.38 -19.01 -0.64
C ILE A 289 -3.75 -17.90 0.19
N LYS A 290 -2.80 -18.27 1.04
CA LYS A 290 -1.97 -17.32 1.79
C LYS A 290 -0.53 -17.59 1.44
N TYR A 291 0.18 -16.57 0.95
CA TYR A 291 1.61 -16.68 0.70
C TYR A 291 2.35 -15.42 1.11
N SER A 292 3.61 -15.61 1.49
CA SER A 292 4.59 -14.55 1.69
C SER A 292 5.61 -14.63 0.58
N ASP A 293 5.93 -13.52 0.01
CA ASP A 293 6.89 -13.35 -1.08
C ASP A 293 8.10 -12.56 -0.60
N TYR A 294 9.29 -13.05 -0.92
CA TYR A 294 10.58 -12.42 -0.67
C TYR A 294 11.31 -12.34 -1.99
N SER A 295 11.50 -11.14 -2.53
CA SER A 295 12.03 -10.95 -3.86
C SER A 295 13.27 -10.06 -3.86
N LEU A 296 14.26 -10.42 -4.65
CA LEU A 296 15.42 -9.61 -4.97
C LEU A 296 15.30 -9.17 -6.42
N GLY A 297 15.33 -7.88 -6.64
CA GLY A 297 15.21 -7.28 -7.96
C GLY A 297 16.47 -6.52 -8.36
N PHE A 298 16.77 -6.56 -9.67
CA PHE A 298 17.79 -5.73 -10.27
C PHE A 298 17.25 -5.18 -11.59
N GLY A 299 17.37 -3.87 -11.79
CA GLY A 299 16.76 -3.22 -12.93
C GLY A 299 17.38 -1.90 -13.29
N TYR A 300 16.71 -1.19 -14.19
CA TYR A 300 17.18 0.07 -14.71
C TYR A 300 16.04 1.08 -14.81
N GLY A 301 16.34 2.34 -14.52
CA GLY A 301 15.45 3.46 -14.71
C GLY A 301 16.11 4.58 -15.48
N TYR A 302 15.34 5.29 -16.29
CA TYR A 302 15.81 6.40 -17.09
C TYR A 302 14.88 7.61 -16.97
N ASN A 303 15.46 8.77 -16.68
CA ASN A 303 14.81 10.07 -16.72
C ASN A 303 15.17 10.76 -18.03
N TRP A 304 14.21 10.93 -18.90
CA TRP A 304 14.36 11.68 -20.15
C TRP A 304 13.84 13.10 -19.98
N VAL A 305 14.74 14.07 -20.00
CA VAL A 305 14.39 15.49 -20.03
C VAL A 305 14.21 15.88 -21.49
N PHE A 306 12.97 15.97 -21.94
CA PHE A 306 12.61 16.21 -23.34
C PHE A 306 12.30 17.66 -23.64
N ALA A 307 12.05 18.48 -22.60
CA ALA A 307 11.87 19.93 -22.72
C ALA A 307 12.27 20.63 -21.41
N LYS A 308 12.36 21.96 -21.43
CA LYS A 308 12.65 22.73 -20.22
C LYS A 308 11.62 22.44 -19.13
N ASN A 309 12.07 22.01 -17.96
CA ASN A 309 11.26 21.63 -16.82
C ASN A 309 10.34 20.40 -17.03
N CYS A 310 10.51 19.66 -18.12
CA CYS A 310 9.73 18.48 -18.44
C CYS A 310 10.60 17.23 -18.37
N VAL A 311 10.17 16.25 -17.60
CA VAL A 311 10.85 14.97 -17.46
C VAL A 311 9.85 13.81 -17.62
N ALA A 312 10.24 12.79 -18.37
CA ALA A 312 9.56 11.50 -18.40
C ALA A 312 10.48 10.45 -17.76
N ASN A 313 9.92 9.57 -16.98
CA ASN A 313 10.62 8.44 -16.38
C ASN A 313 10.00 7.12 -16.81
N LEU A 314 10.86 6.15 -17.08
CA LEU A 314 10.48 4.74 -17.16
C LEU A 314 11.50 3.93 -16.37
N SER A 315 11.03 3.04 -15.52
CA SER A 315 11.89 2.10 -14.81
C SER A 315 11.25 0.73 -14.71
N LEU A 316 12.08 -0.29 -14.88
CA LEU A 316 11.72 -1.69 -14.78
C LEU A 316 12.66 -2.35 -13.77
N LEU A 317 12.08 -3.01 -12.80
CA LEU A 317 12.79 -3.74 -11.75
C LEU A 317 12.26 -5.19 -11.72
N PRO A 318 12.72 -6.05 -12.65
CA PRO A 318 12.47 -7.48 -12.56
C PRO A 318 13.14 -8.05 -11.32
N GLY A 319 12.50 -9.05 -10.71
CA GLY A 319 12.95 -9.70 -9.50
C GLY A 319 12.73 -11.21 -9.54
N ILE A 320 13.51 -11.89 -8.74
CA ILE A 320 13.35 -13.32 -8.47
C ILE A 320 12.84 -13.43 -7.04
N GLY A 321 11.65 -14.00 -6.89
CA GLY A 321 10.95 -14.15 -5.62
C GLY A 321 10.94 -15.59 -5.14
N TYR A 322 11.12 -15.77 -3.83
CA TYR A 322 10.85 -17.00 -3.11
C TYR A 322 9.51 -16.86 -2.39
N LYS A 323 8.56 -17.74 -2.71
CA LYS A 323 7.19 -17.69 -2.19
C LYS A 323 6.92 -18.84 -1.22
N LYS A 324 6.74 -18.50 0.04
CA LYS A 324 6.30 -19.45 1.07
C LYS A 324 4.79 -19.41 1.18
N SER A 325 4.14 -20.49 0.72
CA SER A 325 2.68 -20.59 0.74
C SER A 325 2.16 -21.46 1.89
N ARG A 326 0.94 -21.16 2.33
CA ARG A 326 0.06 -22.04 3.10
C ARG A 326 -1.24 -22.13 2.31
N ILE A 327 -1.55 -23.28 1.79
CA ILE A 327 -2.85 -23.59 1.21
C ILE A 327 -3.57 -24.44 2.26
N ASP A 328 -4.82 -24.08 2.59
CA ASP A 328 -5.61 -24.81 3.59
C ASP A 328 -6.10 -26.17 3.07
N ASP A 329 -5.46 -26.71 2.02
CA ASP A 329 -5.78 -28.00 1.43
C ASP A 329 -4.63 -29.01 1.67
N ASN A 330 -4.99 -30.25 2.05
CA ASN A 330 -4.03 -31.27 2.53
C ASN A 330 -3.12 -31.87 1.43
N ASP A 331 -3.46 -31.64 0.15
CA ASP A 331 -2.80 -32.31 -0.99
C ASP A 331 -1.45 -31.70 -1.44
N PHE A 332 -1.05 -30.53 -0.89
CA PHE A 332 0.15 -29.81 -1.33
C PHE A 332 1.33 -29.86 -0.35
N LYS A 333 1.34 -30.80 0.60
CA LYS A 333 2.30 -30.79 1.73
C LYS A 333 3.75 -31.17 1.40
N ASN A 334 4.07 -31.72 0.22
CA ASN A 334 5.39 -32.32 -0.08
C ASN A 334 6.05 -31.78 -1.35
N GLU A 335 6.08 -30.46 -1.58
CA GLU A 335 6.75 -29.93 -2.77
C GLU A 335 8.13 -29.34 -2.50
N SER A 336 9.05 -29.55 -3.46
CA SER A 336 10.43 -29.04 -3.43
C SER A 336 10.46 -27.50 -3.41
N TRP A 337 11.35 -26.91 -2.59
CA TRP A 337 11.55 -25.48 -2.47
C TRP A 337 11.87 -24.76 -3.81
N ILE A 338 12.45 -25.46 -4.79
CA ILE A 338 12.77 -24.91 -6.13
C ILE A 338 11.50 -24.50 -6.87
N LYS A 339 10.37 -25.17 -6.61
CA LYS A 339 9.07 -24.83 -7.23
C LYS A 339 8.42 -23.56 -6.66
N ASP A 340 8.99 -23.01 -5.60
CA ASP A 340 8.55 -21.77 -4.96
C ASP A 340 9.27 -20.52 -5.50
N ILE A 341 10.19 -20.68 -6.48
CA ILE A 341 10.85 -19.57 -7.16
C ILE A 341 9.93 -19.04 -8.26
N ASN A 342 9.71 -17.74 -8.23
CA ASN A 342 8.82 -17.05 -9.15
C ASN A 342 9.44 -15.72 -9.61
N PHE A 343 8.87 -15.14 -10.66
CA PHE A 343 9.31 -13.87 -11.20
C PHE A 343 8.33 -12.77 -10.79
N ASP A 344 8.90 -11.66 -10.36
CA ASP A 344 8.17 -10.45 -10.01
C ASP A 344 8.66 -9.30 -10.88
N LEU A 345 7.79 -8.32 -11.11
CA LEU A 345 8.14 -7.13 -11.87
C LEU A 345 7.53 -5.90 -11.21
N ILE A 346 8.37 -4.91 -10.93
CA ILE A 346 7.91 -3.57 -10.54
C ILE A 346 8.19 -2.64 -11.71
N THR A 347 7.13 -2.08 -12.27
CA THR A 347 7.17 -1.10 -13.35
C THR A 347 6.77 0.26 -12.80
N ARG A 348 7.54 1.29 -13.13
CA ARG A 348 7.20 2.67 -12.82
C ARG A 348 7.35 3.51 -14.08
N ALA A 349 6.36 4.36 -14.32
CA ALA A 349 6.40 5.35 -15.39
C ALA A 349 5.88 6.68 -14.84
N GLY A 350 6.33 7.78 -15.39
CA GLY A 350 5.82 9.09 -15.02
C GLY A 350 6.23 10.16 -15.99
N ILE A 351 5.45 11.22 -16.02
CA ILE A 351 5.73 12.44 -16.78
C ILE A 351 5.39 13.63 -15.91
N VAL A 352 6.29 14.60 -15.85
CA VAL A 352 6.16 15.75 -14.94
C VAL A 352 6.66 17.01 -15.62
N TYR A 353 5.88 18.06 -15.51
CA TYR A 353 6.35 19.45 -15.64
C TYR A 353 6.60 20.00 -14.23
N ASN A 354 7.78 20.51 -13.96
CA ASN A 354 8.14 21.10 -12.66
C ASN A 354 9.11 22.28 -12.85
N ASN A 355 8.63 23.51 -12.66
CA ASN A 355 9.45 24.72 -12.75
C ASN A 355 9.97 25.19 -11.37
N ALA A 356 10.03 24.30 -10.39
CA ALA A 356 10.33 24.49 -8.98
C ALA A 356 9.23 25.15 -8.16
N LYS A 357 8.41 26.07 -8.69
CA LYS A 357 7.29 26.71 -8.00
C LYS A 357 5.97 25.95 -8.24
N TYR A 358 5.67 25.62 -9.49
CA TYR A 358 4.48 24.87 -9.90
C TYR A 358 4.88 23.55 -10.51
N PHE A 359 4.09 22.54 -10.25
CA PHE A 359 4.27 21.24 -10.87
C PHE A 359 2.93 20.60 -11.23
N VAL A 360 2.95 19.86 -12.32
CA VAL A 360 1.85 19.01 -12.77
C VAL A 360 2.43 17.74 -13.38
N GLY A 361 1.80 16.61 -13.16
CA GLY A 361 2.31 15.36 -13.68
C GLY A 361 1.34 14.20 -13.58
N ALA A 362 1.78 13.09 -14.14
CA ALA A 362 1.15 11.80 -14.00
C ALA A 362 2.21 10.74 -13.68
N SER A 363 1.85 9.76 -12.86
CA SER A 363 2.73 8.65 -12.53
C SER A 363 1.95 7.35 -12.40
N LEU A 364 2.56 6.27 -12.84
CA LEU A 364 2.07 4.90 -12.73
C LEU A 364 3.09 4.07 -11.95
N VAL A 365 2.62 3.34 -10.96
CA VAL A 365 3.39 2.29 -10.29
C VAL A 365 2.59 1.00 -10.41
N LEU A 366 3.18 -0.02 -11.00
CA LEU A 366 2.56 -1.31 -11.23
C LEU A 366 3.45 -2.41 -10.66
N HIS A 367 2.84 -3.28 -9.88
CA HIS A 367 3.44 -4.50 -9.31
C HIS A 367 2.80 -5.71 -9.97
N THR A 368 3.60 -6.63 -10.46
CA THR A 368 3.14 -7.91 -11.00
C THR A 368 3.84 -9.03 -10.25
N TYR A 369 3.06 -9.90 -9.64
CA TYR A 369 3.51 -11.07 -8.91
C TYR A 369 2.96 -12.32 -9.55
N ASP A 370 3.83 -13.29 -9.79
CA ASP A 370 3.45 -14.57 -10.34
C ASP A 370 3.62 -15.65 -9.26
N TYR A 371 2.58 -16.44 -9.04
CA TYR A 371 2.59 -17.57 -8.12
C TYR A 371 2.25 -18.83 -8.90
N ARG A 372 3.15 -19.80 -8.91
CA ARG A 372 2.99 -21.03 -9.66
C ARG A 372 3.17 -22.24 -8.77
N LYS A 373 2.24 -23.18 -8.91
CA LYS A 373 2.32 -24.57 -8.44
C LYS A 373 2.12 -25.49 -9.65
N PRO A 374 2.41 -26.80 -9.54
CA PRO A 374 2.37 -27.71 -10.70
C PRO A 374 1.07 -27.61 -11.52
N ASN A 375 -0.06 -27.50 -10.85
CA ASN A 375 -1.38 -27.46 -11.50
C ASN A 375 -2.15 -26.15 -11.27
N LEU A 376 -1.53 -25.14 -10.64
CA LEU A 376 -2.17 -23.86 -10.31
C LEU A 376 -1.22 -22.73 -10.64
N SER A 377 -1.72 -21.71 -11.33
CA SER A 377 -1.07 -20.43 -11.49
C SER A 377 -1.98 -19.30 -11.03
N VAL A 378 -1.43 -18.38 -10.28
CA VAL A 378 -2.10 -17.14 -9.85
C VAL A 378 -1.18 -15.99 -10.19
N THR A 379 -1.55 -15.21 -11.19
CA THR A 379 -0.87 -13.95 -11.51
C THR A 379 -1.69 -12.81 -10.95
N ASN A 380 -1.07 -12.01 -10.11
CA ASN A 380 -1.67 -10.81 -9.56
C ASN A 380 -0.92 -9.57 -10.06
N SER A 381 -1.64 -8.63 -10.63
CA SER A 381 -1.11 -7.33 -11.03
C SER A 381 -1.93 -6.24 -10.35
N PHE A 382 -1.26 -5.34 -9.66
CA PHE A 382 -1.91 -4.19 -9.05
C PHE A 382 -1.05 -2.94 -9.13
N GLY A 383 -1.70 -1.80 -9.16
CA GLY A 383 -1.00 -0.54 -9.27
C GLY A 383 -1.88 0.66 -9.02
N THR A 384 -1.27 1.82 -9.17
CA THR A 384 -1.94 3.10 -9.01
C THR A 384 -1.47 4.06 -10.09
N LEU A 385 -2.41 4.59 -10.85
CA LEU A 385 -2.21 5.73 -11.74
C LEU A 385 -2.57 6.99 -10.95
N ARG A 386 -1.68 7.97 -10.92
CA ARG A 386 -1.87 9.26 -10.24
C ARG A 386 -1.73 10.38 -11.26
N ILE A 387 -2.64 11.33 -11.20
CA ILE A 387 -2.53 12.62 -11.90
C ILE A 387 -2.57 13.69 -10.82
N TYR A 388 -1.62 14.59 -10.83
CA TYR A 388 -1.49 15.55 -9.74
C TYR A 388 -1.06 16.91 -10.26
N ALA A 389 -1.45 17.94 -9.51
CA ALA A 389 -1.01 19.30 -9.72
C ALA A 389 -0.79 19.96 -8.35
N GLY A 390 0.22 20.82 -8.28
CA GLY A 390 0.54 21.47 -7.02
C GLY A 390 1.49 22.63 -7.17
N PHE A 391 1.78 23.23 -6.04
CA PHE A 391 2.74 24.33 -5.97
C PHE A 391 3.56 24.29 -4.69
N ASN A 392 4.78 24.77 -4.80
CA ASN A 392 5.71 24.92 -3.70
C ASN A 392 5.67 26.36 -3.20
N PHE A 393 5.73 26.54 -1.88
CA PHE A 393 5.71 27.85 -1.24
C PHE A 393 6.62 27.89 -0.02
N TRP A 394 6.91 29.08 0.51
CA TRP A 394 7.84 29.32 1.59
C TRP A 394 9.28 28.93 1.22
N LYS A 395 9.97 29.81 0.46
CA LYS A 395 11.38 29.62 0.11
C LYS A 395 12.25 29.33 1.35
N LYS A 396 13.18 28.41 1.23
CA LYS A 396 14.19 28.12 2.25
C LYS A 396 15.06 29.35 2.48
N LYS A 397 15.57 29.51 3.72
CA LYS A 397 16.38 30.70 4.10
C LYS A 397 17.59 30.89 3.17
N GLU A 398 18.21 29.79 2.73
CA GLU A 398 19.36 29.77 1.84
C GLU A 398 19.11 30.27 0.40
N TYR A 399 17.82 30.43 0.02
CA TYR A 399 17.38 30.88 -1.31
C TYR A 399 16.45 32.11 -1.23
N ARG A 400 16.41 32.78 -0.08
CA ARG A 400 15.71 34.07 0.07
C ARG A 400 16.73 35.16 -0.26
N ASP A 401 16.38 35.96 -1.25
CA ASP A 401 17.09 37.17 -1.59
C ASP A 401 16.83 38.23 -0.52
#